data_d5db0e8cfbce69e8f3c1ecadf793d69b
#
_entry.id   d5db0e8cfbce69e8f3c1ecadf793d69b
#
_cell.length_a   1.000
_cell.length_b   1.000
_cell.length_c   1.000
_cell.angle_alpha   90.00
_cell.angle_beta   90.00
_cell.angle_gamma   90.00
#
_symmetry.space_group_name_H-M   'P 1'
#
loop_
_entity.id
_entity.type
_entity.pdbx_description
1 polymer ?
#
loop_
_entity_poly.entity_id
_entity_poly.type
_entity_poly.pdbx_seq_one_letter_code
_entity_poly.pdbx_strand_id
1 'polypeptide(L)'
;MRRYLVAAAVGAAMAMAGSATAAEVEVKMLNKGAEGVMVFEPALIKLAPGDSVKFVSTDKGHNAETIKGMLPDGGTTFVGKMGEDVAVKFDQAGIYGIKCAPHYGMGMVAMVVVGTPANEEQAKAVPQVGKAKQVFATLFERLAANKTAAK
;
A
#
# COMPACT_ATOMS: atom_id res chain seq x y z
N MET A 1 -27.06 41.60 -53.75
CA MET A 1 -26.52 41.49 -52.35
C MET A 1 -26.75 40.06 -51.84
N ARG A 2 -25.71 39.21 -51.86
CA ARG A 2 -25.81 37.84 -51.39
C ARG A 2 -25.27 37.79 -49.94
N ARG A 3 -26.16 37.44 -49.01
CA ARG A 3 -25.83 37.23 -47.57
C ARG A 3 -25.37 35.77 -47.43
N TYR A 4 -24.08 35.59 -47.04
CA TYR A 4 -23.55 34.29 -46.65
C TYR A 4 -23.77 34.11 -45.14
N LEU A 5 -24.61 33.11 -44.79
CA LEU A 5 -24.74 32.62 -43.41
C LEU A 5 -23.62 31.65 -43.15
N VAL A 6 -22.72 31.99 -42.25
CA VAL A 6 -21.67 31.09 -41.70
C VAL A 6 -22.28 30.38 -40.53
N ALA A 7 -22.54 29.08 -40.67
CA ALA A 7 -22.95 28.20 -39.56
C ALA A 7 -21.68 27.76 -38.81
N ALA A 8 -21.53 28.25 -37.57
CA ALA A 8 -20.49 27.76 -36.66
C ALA A 8 -20.95 26.45 -36.02
N ALA A 9 -20.33 25.34 -36.39
CA ALA A 9 -20.54 24.06 -35.70
C ALA A 9 -19.70 24.03 -34.43
N VAL A 10 -20.37 24.15 -33.29
CA VAL A 10 -19.72 23.93 -31.97
C VAL A 10 -19.69 22.41 -31.71
N GLY A 11 -18.51 21.83 -31.90
CA GLY A 11 -18.26 20.43 -31.57
C GLY A 11 -18.11 20.29 -30.06
N ALA A 12 -19.08 19.68 -29.39
CA ALA A 12 -18.98 19.30 -27.98
C ALA A 12 -18.08 18.06 -27.87
N ALA A 13 -16.84 18.25 -27.43
CA ALA A 13 -15.96 17.15 -27.04
C ALA A 13 -16.45 16.60 -25.68
N MET A 14 -17.19 15.47 -25.72
CA MET A 14 -17.50 14.71 -24.51
C MET A 14 -16.18 14.04 -24.04
N ALA A 15 -15.59 14.59 -22.97
CA ALA A 15 -14.55 13.91 -22.21
C ALA A 15 -15.18 12.71 -21.50
N MET A 16 -14.91 11.50 -21.99
CA MET A 16 -15.22 10.28 -21.25
C MET A 16 -14.27 10.20 -20.06
N ALA A 17 -14.74 10.65 -18.90
CA ALA A 17 -14.11 10.36 -17.63
C ALA A 17 -14.30 8.86 -17.35
N GLY A 18 -13.30 8.06 -17.71
CA GLY A 18 -13.25 6.65 -17.34
C GLY A 18 -13.24 6.55 -15.82
N SER A 19 -14.24 5.91 -15.22
CA SER A 19 -14.25 5.58 -13.80
C SER A 19 -13.08 4.63 -13.53
N ALA A 20 -12.02 5.09 -12.87
CA ALA A 20 -10.97 4.22 -12.37
C ALA A 20 -11.59 3.30 -11.32
N THR A 21 -11.66 2.00 -11.60
CA THR A 21 -12.07 0.99 -10.61
C THR A 21 -10.96 0.85 -9.58
N ALA A 22 -11.34 0.80 -8.29
CA ALA A 22 -10.40 0.52 -7.21
C ALA A 22 -9.73 -0.84 -7.43
N ALA A 23 -8.40 -0.89 -7.31
CA ALA A 23 -7.63 -2.12 -7.42
C ALA A 23 -7.56 -2.85 -6.08
N GLU A 24 -7.40 -4.17 -6.13
CA GLU A 24 -7.07 -4.99 -4.97
C GLU A 24 -5.73 -5.70 -5.22
N VAL A 25 -4.79 -5.53 -4.30
CA VAL A 25 -3.49 -6.21 -4.32
C VAL A 25 -3.51 -7.35 -3.31
N GLU A 26 -3.16 -8.55 -3.75
CA GLU A 26 -3.03 -9.71 -2.86
C GLU A 26 -1.62 -9.76 -2.25
N VAL A 27 -1.55 -9.97 -0.93
CA VAL A 27 -0.31 -10.15 -0.17
C VAL A 27 -0.40 -11.47 0.60
N LYS A 28 0.49 -12.39 0.30
CA LYS A 28 0.54 -13.70 0.96
C LYS A 28 1.25 -13.63 2.29
N MET A 29 0.73 -14.34 3.28
CA MET A 29 1.38 -14.56 4.57
C MET A 29 2.02 -15.96 4.55
N LEU A 30 3.37 -16.01 4.59
CA LEU A 30 4.13 -17.22 4.30
C LEU A 30 5.12 -17.56 5.42
N ASN A 31 5.23 -18.88 5.72
CA ASN A 31 6.33 -19.40 6.53
C ASN A 31 7.67 -19.24 5.80
N LYS A 32 7.67 -19.43 4.47
CA LYS A 32 8.84 -19.27 3.62
C LYS A 32 8.43 -18.70 2.26
N GLY A 33 9.02 -17.59 1.90
CA GLY A 33 8.86 -16.92 0.60
C GLY A 33 10.20 -16.69 -0.09
N ALA A 34 10.17 -15.94 -1.19
CA ALA A 34 11.37 -15.63 -1.98
C ALA A 34 12.43 -14.85 -1.19
N GLU A 35 12.02 -13.99 -0.25
CA GLU A 35 12.91 -13.12 0.52
C GLU A 35 13.28 -13.66 1.91
N GLY A 36 12.86 -14.87 2.26
CA GLY A 36 13.22 -15.49 3.53
C GLY A 36 12.07 -16.24 4.21
N VAL A 37 12.20 -16.38 5.53
CA VAL A 37 11.21 -17.05 6.37
C VAL A 37 10.36 -16.03 7.12
N MET A 38 9.09 -16.40 7.41
CA MET A 38 8.13 -15.55 8.08
C MET A 38 8.01 -14.19 7.37
N VAL A 39 7.39 -14.19 6.17
CA VAL A 39 7.33 -13.03 5.29
C VAL A 39 5.91 -12.72 4.81
N PHE A 40 5.66 -11.44 4.56
CA PHE A 40 4.62 -10.98 3.64
C PHE A 40 5.19 -10.93 2.22
N GLU A 41 4.45 -11.40 1.25
CA GLU A 41 4.90 -11.39 -0.15
C GLU A 41 3.79 -10.90 -1.09
N PRO A 42 3.99 -9.75 -1.73
CA PRO A 42 5.12 -8.82 -1.60
C PRO A 42 5.14 -8.08 -0.25
N ALA A 43 6.34 -7.64 0.19
CA ALA A 43 6.49 -6.85 1.42
C ALA A 43 6.39 -5.33 1.20
N LEU A 44 6.64 -4.85 -0.02
CA LEU A 44 6.44 -3.45 -0.43
C LEU A 44 5.26 -3.37 -1.39
N ILE A 45 4.20 -2.68 -0.97
CA ILE A 45 2.95 -2.54 -1.71
C ILE A 45 2.73 -1.07 -2.03
N LYS A 46 2.43 -0.75 -3.29
CA LYS A 46 2.08 0.60 -3.74
C LYS A 46 0.63 0.63 -4.21
N LEU A 47 -0.13 1.58 -3.70
CA LEU A 47 -1.56 1.76 -3.98
C LEU A 47 -1.88 3.20 -4.39
N ALA A 48 -2.96 3.37 -5.14
CA ALA A 48 -3.67 4.65 -5.20
C ALA A 48 -4.64 4.76 -4.02
N PRO A 49 -4.98 5.98 -3.55
CA PRO A 49 -6.05 6.16 -2.57
C PRO A 49 -7.35 5.51 -3.05
N GLY A 50 -7.99 4.73 -2.19
CA GLY A 50 -9.20 3.96 -2.51
C GLY A 50 -8.97 2.51 -2.91
N ASP A 51 -7.74 2.11 -3.19
CA ASP A 51 -7.37 0.71 -3.43
C ASP A 51 -7.36 -0.11 -2.13
N SER A 52 -7.36 -1.42 -2.27
CA SER A 52 -7.37 -2.37 -1.17
C SER A 52 -6.18 -3.32 -1.22
N VAL A 53 -5.81 -3.84 -0.06
CA VAL A 53 -4.92 -5.00 0.08
C VAL A 53 -5.71 -6.14 0.69
N LYS A 54 -5.62 -7.31 0.08
CA LYS A 54 -6.06 -8.56 0.67
C LYS A 54 -4.86 -9.33 1.19
N PHE A 55 -4.71 -9.40 2.50
CA PHE A 55 -3.73 -10.26 3.16
C PHE A 55 -4.30 -11.67 3.24
N VAL A 56 -3.63 -12.62 2.57
CA VAL A 56 -4.08 -14.01 2.43
C VAL A 56 -3.31 -14.90 3.37
N SER A 57 -4.03 -15.64 4.21
CA SER A 57 -3.47 -16.64 5.12
C SER A 57 -3.09 -17.92 4.35
N THR A 58 -2.05 -17.80 3.50
CA THR A 58 -1.55 -18.93 2.68
C THR A 58 -0.99 -20.02 3.57
N ASP A 59 -0.14 -19.64 4.54
CA ASP A 59 0.29 -20.54 5.61
C ASP A 59 -0.43 -20.13 6.91
N LYS A 60 -0.67 -21.11 7.79
CA LYS A 60 -1.35 -20.87 9.06
C LYS A 60 -0.42 -20.27 10.11
N GLY A 61 -1.00 -19.64 11.13
CA GLY A 61 -0.25 -19.10 12.26
C GLY A 61 0.23 -17.66 12.03
N HIS A 62 -0.35 -16.97 11.06
CA HIS A 62 -0.08 -15.55 10.75
C HIS A 62 -1.33 -14.71 10.88
N ASN A 63 -1.13 -13.42 11.11
CA ASN A 63 -2.11 -12.37 10.94
C ASN A 63 -1.47 -11.15 10.29
N ALA A 64 -2.27 -10.18 9.90
CA ALA A 64 -1.81 -8.86 9.47
C ALA A 64 -2.49 -7.80 10.33
N GLU A 65 -1.71 -6.85 10.83
CA GLU A 65 -2.22 -5.73 11.61
C GLU A 65 -1.38 -4.47 11.43
N THR A 66 -1.98 -3.31 11.59
CA THR A 66 -1.29 -2.01 11.51
C THR A 66 -0.35 -1.85 12.71
N ILE A 67 0.89 -1.39 12.46
CA ILE A 67 1.83 -1.00 13.50
C ILE A 67 1.41 0.37 14.06
N LYS A 68 1.21 0.44 15.38
CA LYS A 68 0.84 1.68 16.06
C LYS A 68 1.86 2.79 15.80
N GLY A 69 1.38 3.96 15.37
CA GLY A 69 2.22 5.12 15.05
C GLY A 69 2.84 5.09 13.66
N MET A 70 2.79 3.97 12.94
CA MET A 70 3.32 3.86 11.58
C MET A 70 2.19 3.91 10.55
N LEU A 71 1.44 5.01 10.56
CA LEU A 71 0.35 5.32 9.63
C LEU A 71 0.16 6.84 9.58
N PRO A 72 -0.41 7.40 8.49
CA PRO A 72 -0.71 8.82 8.41
C PRO A 72 -1.89 9.18 9.33
N ASP A 73 -2.01 10.46 9.67
CA ASP A 73 -3.16 10.99 10.40
C ASP A 73 -4.46 10.67 9.63
N GLY A 74 -5.46 10.15 10.34
CA GLY A 74 -6.72 9.71 9.73
C GLY A 74 -6.62 8.41 8.93
N GLY A 75 -5.47 7.74 8.96
CA GLY A 75 -5.25 6.48 8.26
C GLY A 75 -6.03 5.31 8.86
N THR A 76 -6.28 4.29 8.05
CA THR A 76 -6.97 3.07 8.45
C THR A 76 -6.12 2.23 9.40
N THR A 77 -6.72 1.83 10.53
CA THR A 77 -6.14 0.85 11.46
C THR A 77 -6.93 -0.45 11.38
N PHE A 78 -6.25 -1.58 11.49
CA PHE A 78 -6.91 -2.88 11.55
C PHE A 78 -6.08 -3.91 12.32
N VAL A 79 -6.76 -4.92 12.82
CA VAL A 79 -6.16 -6.09 13.46
C VAL A 79 -6.84 -7.31 12.85
N GLY A 80 -6.13 -8.02 11.98
CA GLY A 80 -6.60 -9.26 11.38
C GLY A 80 -6.57 -10.41 12.38
N LYS A 81 -7.51 -11.35 12.24
CA LYS A 81 -7.54 -12.56 13.07
C LYS A 81 -6.48 -13.54 12.62
N MET A 82 -6.01 -14.34 13.58
CA MET A 82 -5.00 -15.36 13.33
C MET A 82 -5.52 -16.44 12.37
N GLY A 83 -4.76 -16.71 11.30
CA GLY A 83 -5.09 -17.74 10.33
C GLY A 83 -6.25 -17.42 9.39
N GLU A 84 -6.71 -16.15 9.34
CA GLU A 84 -7.78 -15.69 8.47
C GLU A 84 -7.26 -14.65 7.45
N ASP A 85 -7.90 -14.62 6.27
CA ASP A 85 -7.71 -13.55 5.31
C ASP A 85 -8.31 -12.24 5.85
N VAL A 86 -7.70 -11.11 5.49
CA VAL A 86 -8.25 -9.79 5.79
C VAL A 86 -8.06 -8.86 4.59
N ALA A 87 -9.15 -8.24 4.13
CA ALA A 87 -9.13 -7.21 3.10
C ALA A 87 -9.27 -5.83 3.75
N VAL A 88 -8.40 -4.91 3.37
CA VAL A 88 -8.33 -3.56 3.95
C VAL A 88 -8.26 -2.53 2.84
N LYS A 89 -9.18 -1.57 2.88
CA LYS A 89 -9.19 -0.43 1.97
C LYS A 89 -8.37 0.72 2.57
N PHE A 90 -7.57 1.37 1.72
CA PHE A 90 -6.70 2.49 2.10
C PHE A 90 -7.10 3.76 1.35
N ASP A 91 -7.82 4.64 2.01
CA ASP A 91 -8.30 5.91 1.41
C ASP A 91 -7.31 7.07 1.63
N GLN A 92 -6.63 7.09 2.79
CA GLN A 92 -5.71 8.16 3.15
C GLN A 92 -4.30 7.90 2.60
N ALA A 93 -3.76 8.86 1.86
CA ALA A 93 -2.38 8.80 1.37
C ALA A 93 -1.38 8.78 2.52
N GLY A 94 -0.35 7.94 2.40
CA GLY A 94 0.70 7.81 3.40
C GLY A 94 1.39 6.46 3.38
N ILE A 95 2.33 6.28 4.32
CA ILE A 95 3.01 5.03 4.58
C ILE A 95 2.38 4.36 5.79
N TYR A 96 2.05 3.08 5.61
CA TYR A 96 1.49 2.21 6.65
C TYR A 96 2.46 1.06 6.90
N GLY A 97 2.88 0.87 8.14
CA GLY A 97 3.59 -0.32 8.58
C GLY A 97 2.61 -1.42 8.98
N ILE A 98 2.82 -2.61 8.46
CA ILE A 98 2.04 -3.80 8.77
C ILE A 98 2.97 -4.83 9.42
N LYS A 99 2.47 -5.55 10.41
CA LYS A 99 3.19 -6.64 11.07
C LYS A 99 2.32 -7.88 11.19
N CYS A 100 2.98 -9.03 11.32
CA CYS A 100 2.39 -10.24 11.88
C CYS A 100 2.71 -10.27 13.36
N ALA A 101 1.71 -10.31 14.24
CA ALA A 101 1.92 -10.18 15.68
C ALA A 101 2.92 -11.20 16.27
N PRO A 102 2.77 -12.54 16.04
CA PRO A 102 3.69 -13.51 16.60
C PRO A 102 5.10 -13.50 16.00
N HIS A 103 5.27 -12.97 14.77
CA HIS A 103 6.55 -13.03 14.05
C HIS A 103 7.17 -11.64 13.78
N TYR A 104 6.68 -10.62 14.48
CA TYR A 104 7.17 -9.24 14.31
C TYR A 104 8.68 -9.12 14.53
N GLY A 105 9.17 -9.68 15.65
CA GLY A 105 10.61 -9.67 15.96
C GLY A 105 11.47 -10.48 14.99
N MET A 106 10.86 -11.41 14.24
CA MET A 106 11.51 -12.18 13.19
C MET A 106 11.57 -11.43 11.85
N GLY A 107 10.98 -10.24 11.76
CA GLY A 107 10.97 -9.41 10.56
C GLY A 107 9.77 -9.65 9.65
N MET A 108 8.70 -10.29 10.12
CA MET A 108 7.47 -10.44 9.33
C MET A 108 6.67 -9.15 9.34
N VAL A 109 7.06 -8.26 8.43
CA VAL A 109 6.50 -6.93 8.24
C VAL A 109 6.31 -6.61 6.77
N ALA A 110 5.42 -5.66 6.49
CA ALA A 110 5.18 -5.10 5.17
C ALA A 110 5.00 -3.59 5.25
N MET A 111 5.24 -2.92 4.13
CA MET A 111 5.02 -1.49 3.96
C MET A 111 3.99 -1.26 2.86
N VAL A 112 2.88 -0.61 3.19
CA VAL A 112 1.88 -0.15 2.22
C VAL A 112 2.08 1.34 2.01
N VAL A 113 2.31 1.74 0.76
CA VAL A 113 2.51 3.13 0.33
C VAL A 113 1.32 3.54 -0.51
N VAL A 114 0.53 4.47 -0.01
CA VAL A 114 -0.70 4.95 -0.65
C VAL A 114 -0.46 6.34 -1.22
N GLY A 115 -0.62 6.50 -2.52
CA GLY A 115 -0.43 7.79 -3.21
C GLY A 115 0.96 8.39 -2.97
N THR A 116 1.01 9.70 -2.76
CA THR A 116 2.23 10.44 -2.40
C THR A 116 2.26 10.63 -0.88
N PRO A 117 3.11 9.87 -0.15
CA PRO A 117 3.12 9.94 1.31
C PRO A 117 3.75 11.24 1.83
N ALA A 118 3.13 11.83 2.86
CA ALA A 118 3.66 12.98 3.59
C ALA A 118 4.25 12.60 4.96
N ASN A 119 4.07 11.35 5.41
CA ASN A 119 4.48 10.87 6.74
C ASN A 119 5.74 9.98 6.73
N GLU A 120 6.58 10.07 5.70
CA GLU A 120 7.75 9.18 5.57
C GLU A 120 8.71 9.29 6.76
N GLU A 121 9.03 10.52 7.18
CA GLU A 121 9.93 10.72 8.33
C GLU A 121 9.31 10.25 9.64
N GLN A 122 8.01 10.45 9.84
CA GLN A 122 7.27 9.90 10.99
C GLN A 122 7.32 8.38 10.99
N ALA A 123 7.08 7.74 9.84
CA ALA A 123 7.10 6.29 9.71
C ALA A 123 8.49 5.70 9.99
N LYS A 124 9.55 6.36 9.51
CA LYS A 124 10.96 5.98 9.79
C LYS A 124 11.31 6.11 11.28
N ALA A 125 10.72 7.07 11.97
CA ALA A 125 11.00 7.34 13.38
C ALA A 125 10.34 6.33 14.33
N VAL A 126 9.39 5.52 13.88
CA VAL A 126 8.72 4.51 14.72
C VAL A 126 9.71 3.40 15.10
N PRO A 127 9.98 3.19 16.40
CA PRO A 127 10.89 2.14 16.85
C PRO A 127 10.42 0.75 16.42
N GLN A 128 11.31 -0.02 15.85
CA GLN A 128 11.07 -1.38 15.40
C GLN A 128 11.81 -2.39 16.27
N VAL A 129 11.26 -3.61 16.37
CA VAL A 129 11.84 -4.67 17.21
C VAL A 129 12.56 -5.72 16.37
N GLY A 130 13.65 -6.26 16.91
CA GLY A 130 14.39 -7.36 16.31
C GLY A 130 14.75 -7.13 14.84
N LYS A 131 14.52 -8.15 14.02
CA LYS A 131 14.82 -8.11 12.58
C LYS A 131 13.90 -7.16 11.79
N ALA A 132 12.73 -6.79 12.32
CA ALA A 132 11.82 -5.84 11.66
C ALA A 132 12.53 -4.49 11.36
N LYS A 133 13.45 -4.05 12.20
CA LYS A 133 14.25 -2.85 11.96
C LYS A 133 15.02 -2.91 10.65
N GLN A 134 15.68 -4.04 10.37
CA GLN A 134 16.46 -4.22 9.14
C GLN A 134 15.54 -4.35 7.91
N VAL A 135 14.42 -5.07 8.05
CA VAL A 135 13.46 -5.23 6.96
C VAL A 135 12.87 -3.88 6.56
N PHE A 136 12.41 -3.06 7.51
CA PHE A 136 11.91 -1.73 7.19
C PHE A 136 12.98 -0.82 6.58
N ALA A 137 14.23 -0.86 7.05
CA ALA A 137 15.32 -0.11 6.42
C ALA A 137 15.44 -0.47 4.92
N THR A 138 15.45 -1.76 4.60
CA THR A 138 15.48 -2.23 3.21
C THR A 138 14.24 -1.78 2.41
N LEU A 139 13.05 -1.82 3.01
CA LEU A 139 11.82 -1.38 2.34
C LEU A 139 11.84 0.13 2.04
N PHE A 140 12.35 0.96 2.95
CA PHE A 140 12.55 2.39 2.71
C PHE A 140 13.59 2.66 1.61
N GLU A 141 14.69 1.90 1.56
CA GLU A 141 15.69 1.99 0.48
C GLU A 141 15.07 1.64 -0.88
N ARG A 142 14.29 0.57 -0.96
CA ARG A 142 13.55 0.18 -2.18
C ARG A 142 12.54 1.27 -2.59
N LEU A 143 11.85 1.88 -1.64
CA LEU A 143 10.93 2.98 -1.92
C LEU A 143 11.66 4.18 -2.52
N ALA A 144 12.81 4.56 -1.96
CA ALA A 144 13.65 5.66 -2.47
C ALA A 144 14.17 5.37 -3.88
N ALA A 145 14.67 4.15 -4.15
CA ALA A 145 15.14 3.73 -5.47
C ALA A 145 14.04 3.80 -6.54
N ASN A 146 12.81 3.41 -6.19
CA ASN A 146 11.66 3.50 -7.09
C ASN A 146 11.27 4.94 -7.43
N LYS A 147 11.43 5.89 -6.51
CA LYS A 147 11.21 7.32 -6.77
C LYS A 147 12.24 7.89 -7.76
N THR A 148 13.49 7.41 -7.71
CA THR A 148 14.55 7.85 -8.61
C THR A 148 14.37 7.29 -10.02
N ALA A 149 13.94 6.03 -10.15
CA ALA A 149 13.70 5.38 -11.44
C ALA A 149 12.47 5.93 -12.20
N ALA A 150 11.54 6.60 -11.51
CA ALA A 150 10.32 7.17 -12.09
C ALA A 150 10.49 8.62 -12.61
N LYS A 151 11.70 9.20 -12.56
CA LYS A 151 12.08 10.50 -13.13
C LYS A 151 12.78 10.34 -14.46
#